data_abf22d8b8c0eb32c67044ced702fea35
#
_entry.id   abf22d8b8c0eb32c67044ced702fea35
#
_cell.length_a   1.000
_cell.length_b   1.000
_cell.length_c   1.000
_cell.angle_alpha   90.00
_cell.angle_beta   90.00
_cell.angle_gamma   90.00
#
_symmetry.space_group_name_H-M   'P 1'
#
loop_
_entity.id
_entity.type
_entity.pdbx_description
1 polymer ?
#
loop_
_entity_poly.entity_id
_entity_poly.type
_entity_poly.pdbx_seq_one_letter_code
_entity_poly.pdbx_strand_id
1 'polypeptide(L)'
;RLTMMRRQKLIRNRRIFTKRPSRWWPLLAVAAVIVTGCAQSLADYSPAQSTRDIQVRWVSLDHAVLFDPGTSVLKSSERFHLDAFLEGLTLRRGDRFLVDTGDTGGLDPLAQARATTISQRLRRHLPGVDALMYSGGGAPAGGARLVVGRYVAVPPNCPNWSRPSGANPGNITDSNFGCSAATNLSLMIADPADLVRGRSLAPGDGQALSLGIQRYRANKV
;
A
#
# COMPACT_ATOMS: atom_id res chain seq x y z
N ARG A 1 -83.75 11.30 10.30
CA ARG A 1 -84.05 12.43 11.21
C ARG A 1 -82.95 13.46 11.15
N LEU A 2 -83.34 14.62 10.60
CA LEU A 2 -82.56 15.84 10.47
C LEU A 2 -82.19 16.40 11.85
N THR A 3 -80.99 16.96 11.97
CA THR A 3 -80.79 18.18 12.80
C THR A 3 -79.72 19.03 12.17
N MET A 4 -80.11 20.16 11.62
CA MET A 4 -79.34 21.32 11.21
C MET A 4 -78.64 21.92 12.41
N MET A 5 -77.34 22.18 12.34
CA MET A 5 -76.71 23.16 13.22
C MET A 5 -76.04 24.25 12.37
N ARG A 6 -76.57 25.44 12.52
CA ARG A 6 -76.14 26.75 11.99
C ARG A 6 -74.67 27.03 12.39
N ARG A 7 -73.81 27.24 11.39
CA ARG A 7 -72.50 27.91 11.64
C ARG A 7 -72.67 29.42 11.59
N GLN A 8 -72.50 30.04 12.74
CA GLN A 8 -72.35 31.50 12.82
C GLN A 8 -70.93 31.89 12.34
N LYS A 9 -70.89 32.78 11.32
CA LYS A 9 -69.66 33.42 10.86
C LYS A 9 -69.25 34.52 11.86
N LEU A 10 -68.19 34.30 12.62
CA LEU A 10 -67.50 35.31 13.34
C LEU A 10 -66.56 36.05 12.38
N ILE A 11 -66.95 37.26 11.98
CA ILE A 11 -66.10 38.19 11.22
C ILE A 11 -65.12 38.82 12.24
N ARG A 12 -63.87 38.28 12.23
CA ARG A 12 -62.77 38.82 13.03
C ARG A 12 -62.11 39.95 12.27
N ASN A 13 -62.44 41.17 12.67
CA ASN A 13 -61.88 42.43 12.17
C ASN A 13 -60.35 42.47 12.48
N ARG A 14 -59.49 42.04 11.54
CA ARG A 14 -58.06 42.22 11.65
C ARG A 14 -57.69 43.65 11.27
N ARG A 15 -57.45 44.48 12.24
CA ARG A 15 -56.78 45.78 12.04
C ARG A 15 -55.38 45.50 11.53
N ILE A 16 -55.09 45.78 10.26
CA ILE A 16 -53.78 45.76 9.66
C ILE A 16 -53.02 46.97 10.20
N PHE A 17 -52.15 46.73 11.18
CA PHE A 17 -51.18 47.73 11.64
C PHE A 17 -50.09 47.86 10.57
N THR A 18 -50.20 48.82 9.68
CA THR A 18 -49.11 49.25 8.80
C THR A 18 -48.09 50.01 9.61
N LYS A 19 -47.10 49.29 10.20
CA LYS A 19 -45.91 49.91 10.73
C LYS A 19 -45.12 50.53 9.59
N ARG A 20 -44.98 51.85 9.57
CA ARG A 20 -44.08 52.53 8.64
C ARG A 20 -42.69 51.94 8.79
N PRO A 21 -42.00 51.51 7.70
CA PRO A 21 -40.65 51.00 7.79
C PRO A 21 -39.73 52.11 8.30
N SER A 22 -38.97 51.83 9.36
CA SER A 22 -38.01 52.78 9.90
C SER A 22 -36.97 53.08 8.83
N ARG A 23 -36.54 54.36 8.73
CA ARG A 23 -35.53 54.86 7.78
C ARG A 23 -34.21 54.08 7.78
N TRP A 24 -34.04 53.19 8.73
CA TRP A 24 -32.84 52.39 8.94
C TRP A 24 -32.90 50.98 8.30
N TRP A 25 -34.05 50.56 7.80
CA TRP A 25 -34.21 49.23 7.16
C TRP A 25 -33.36 49.04 5.90
N PRO A 26 -33.21 50.07 5.00
CA PRO A 26 -32.31 49.89 3.85
C PRO A 26 -30.85 49.79 4.25
N LEU A 27 -30.41 50.45 5.35
CA LEU A 27 -29.04 50.33 5.85
C LEU A 27 -28.76 48.95 6.43
N LEU A 28 -29.69 48.33 7.13
CA LEU A 28 -29.59 46.94 7.61
C LEU A 28 -29.56 45.95 6.48
N ALA A 29 -30.33 46.13 5.40
CA ALA A 29 -30.32 45.29 4.25
C ALA A 29 -28.97 45.35 3.49
N VAL A 30 -28.38 46.54 3.34
CA VAL A 30 -27.04 46.69 2.73
C VAL A 30 -25.96 46.09 3.62
N ALA A 31 -26.00 46.21 4.92
CA ALA A 31 -25.07 45.60 5.86
C ALA A 31 -25.14 44.06 5.80
N ALA A 32 -26.35 43.49 5.68
CA ALA A 32 -26.53 42.03 5.54
C ALA A 32 -25.92 41.47 4.24
N VAL A 33 -25.98 42.20 3.11
CA VAL A 33 -25.38 41.77 1.84
C VAL A 33 -23.85 41.82 1.86
N ILE A 34 -23.25 42.77 2.64
CA ILE A 34 -21.79 42.88 2.76
C ILE A 34 -21.21 41.70 3.58
N VAL A 35 -21.95 41.20 4.57
CA VAL A 35 -21.49 40.10 5.44
C VAL A 35 -21.58 38.75 4.76
N THR A 36 -22.43 38.54 3.76
CA THR A 36 -22.57 37.27 3.03
C THR A 36 -21.49 37.03 1.95
N GLY A 37 -20.70 38.06 1.62
CA GLY A 37 -19.70 37.98 0.53
C GLY A 37 -18.43 37.21 0.82
N CYS A 38 -18.18 36.72 2.02
CA CYS A 38 -16.94 36.06 2.41
C CYS A 38 -17.11 34.66 3.02
N ALA A 39 -18.28 34.03 2.89
CA ALA A 39 -18.40 32.62 3.25
C ALA A 39 -17.80 31.75 2.13
N GLN A 40 -16.47 31.69 2.07
CA GLN A 40 -15.84 30.57 1.38
C GLN A 40 -16.30 29.31 2.11
N SER A 41 -17.02 28.46 1.42
CA SER A 41 -17.45 27.18 1.95
C SER A 41 -16.21 26.38 2.32
N LEU A 42 -15.97 26.14 3.62
CA LEU A 42 -14.99 25.16 4.11
C LEU A 42 -15.29 23.73 3.63
N ALA A 43 -16.33 23.55 2.81
CA ALA A 43 -16.79 22.27 2.29
C ALA A 43 -15.95 21.74 1.13
N ASP A 44 -14.98 22.49 0.62
CA ASP A 44 -14.15 22.07 -0.54
C ASP A 44 -12.72 21.70 -0.13
N TYR A 45 -12.51 21.29 1.13
CA TYR A 45 -11.27 20.59 1.50
C TYR A 45 -11.29 19.20 0.90
N SER A 46 -10.85 19.09 -0.33
CA SER A 46 -10.41 17.81 -0.85
C SER A 46 -9.05 17.49 -0.22
N PRO A 47 -8.93 16.42 0.58
CA PRO A 47 -7.63 16.02 1.09
C PRO A 47 -6.67 15.92 -0.08
N ALA A 48 -5.45 16.42 0.11
CA ALA A 48 -4.39 16.32 -0.90
C ALA A 48 -4.38 14.88 -1.41
N GLN A 49 -4.67 14.69 -2.70
CA GLN A 49 -4.60 13.37 -3.30
C GLN A 49 -3.21 12.83 -2.99
N SER A 50 -3.14 11.60 -2.48
CA SER A 50 -1.90 10.95 -2.15
C SER A 50 -0.91 11.14 -3.31
N THR A 51 0.29 11.49 -2.97
CA THR A 51 1.44 11.47 -3.87
C THR A 51 1.40 10.19 -4.68
N ARG A 52 1.83 10.25 -5.94
CA ARG A 52 1.89 9.09 -6.85
C ARG A 52 2.56 7.92 -6.17
N ASP A 53 1.78 6.91 -5.79
CA ASP A 53 2.28 5.76 -5.05
C ASP A 53 3.04 4.80 -5.97
N ILE A 54 4.18 4.37 -5.51
CA ILE A 54 4.95 3.31 -6.14
C ILE A 54 4.28 1.99 -5.79
N GLN A 55 3.87 1.24 -6.80
CA GLN A 55 3.35 -0.09 -6.58
C GLN A 55 4.50 -1.10 -6.44
N VAL A 56 4.43 -1.94 -5.42
CA VAL A 56 5.37 -3.05 -5.27
C VAL A 56 4.65 -4.34 -5.59
N ARG A 57 5.19 -5.09 -6.55
CA ARG A 57 4.65 -6.37 -6.99
C ARG A 57 5.63 -7.48 -6.72
N TRP A 58 5.12 -8.62 -6.26
CA TRP A 58 5.87 -9.85 -6.22
C TRP A 58 5.83 -10.53 -7.60
N VAL A 59 6.99 -10.85 -8.13
CA VAL A 59 7.14 -11.60 -9.40
C VAL A 59 7.93 -12.84 -9.09
N SER A 60 7.44 -14.02 -9.49
CA SER A 60 8.10 -15.29 -9.22
C SER A 60 8.08 -16.23 -10.40
N LEU A 61 9.07 -17.12 -10.41
CA LEU A 61 9.13 -18.34 -11.20
C LEU A 61 9.04 -19.50 -10.22
N ASP A 62 8.34 -20.54 -10.58
CA ASP A 62 8.19 -21.71 -9.74
C ASP A 62 8.53 -23.00 -10.51
N HIS A 63 9.07 -23.96 -9.77
CA HIS A 63 9.42 -25.27 -10.27
C HIS A 63 8.88 -26.34 -9.32
N ALA A 64 8.03 -27.21 -9.82
CA ALA A 64 7.50 -28.35 -9.08
C ALA A 64 8.56 -29.46 -8.98
N VAL A 65 8.71 -29.98 -7.77
CA VAL A 65 9.65 -31.09 -7.49
C VAL A 65 8.85 -32.27 -6.93
N LEU A 66 8.85 -33.37 -7.60
CA LEU A 66 8.13 -34.58 -7.24
C LEU A 66 9.03 -35.56 -6.47
N PHE A 67 8.45 -36.21 -5.48
CA PHE A 67 9.10 -37.24 -4.68
C PHE A 67 8.29 -38.51 -4.75
N ASP A 68 8.95 -39.67 -4.53
CA ASP A 68 8.22 -40.91 -4.32
C ASP A 68 7.39 -40.84 -3.01
N PRO A 69 6.27 -41.56 -2.99
CA PRO A 69 5.43 -41.61 -1.79
C PRO A 69 6.25 -42.00 -0.54
N GLY A 70 6.09 -41.20 0.53
CA GLY A 70 6.76 -41.44 1.79
C GLY A 70 8.26 -41.15 1.84
N THR A 71 8.85 -40.57 0.77
CA THR A 71 10.31 -40.31 0.71
C THR A 71 10.61 -38.82 0.51
N SER A 72 11.84 -38.44 0.88
CA SER A 72 12.44 -37.13 0.61
C SER A 72 13.64 -37.23 -0.33
N VAL A 73 13.83 -38.41 -0.99
CA VAL A 73 14.92 -38.61 -1.93
C VAL A 73 14.48 -38.25 -3.33
N LEU A 74 15.26 -37.45 -4.03
CA LEU A 74 15.00 -37.08 -5.42
C LEU A 74 15.41 -38.18 -6.38
N LYS A 75 14.53 -38.52 -7.29
CA LYS A 75 14.88 -39.36 -8.45
C LYS A 75 15.91 -38.67 -9.34
N SER A 76 16.63 -39.45 -10.12
CA SER A 76 17.65 -38.92 -11.04
C SER A 76 17.05 -37.94 -12.05
N SER A 77 15.84 -38.23 -12.56
CA SER A 77 15.11 -37.32 -13.45
C SER A 77 14.75 -36.01 -12.80
N GLU A 78 14.19 -36.07 -11.58
CA GLU A 78 13.83 -34.86 -10.84
C GLU A 78 15.03 -33.99 -10.46
N ARG A 79 16.15 -34.66 -10.13
CA ARG A 79 17.43 -33.94 -9.90
C ARG A 79 17.89 -33.21 -11.15
N PHE A 80 17.82 -33.87 -12.31
CA PHE A 80 18.20 -33.25 -13.58
C PHE A 80 17.30 -32.05 -13.93
N HIS A 81 15.97 -32.16 -13.75
CA HIS A 81 15.05 -31.06 -14.01
C HIS A 81 15.25 -29.88 -13.06
N LEU A 82 15.48 -30.17 -11.77
CA LEU A 82 15.77 -29.13 -10.79
C LEU A 82 17.10 -28.44 -11.10
N ASP A 83 18.15 -29.19 -11.47
CA ASP A 83 19.44 -28.60 -11.82
C ASP A 83 19.31 -27.70 -13.06
N ALA A 84 18.65 -28.19 -14.11
CA ALA A 84 18.43 -27.42 -15.32
C ALA A 84 17.62 -26.14 -15.04
N PHE A 85 16.64 -26.20 -14.14
CA PHE A 85 15.91 -24.99 -13.69
C PHE A 85 16.85 -24.03 -13.01
N LEU A 86 17.68 -24.48 -12.05
CA LEU A 86 18.60 -23.64 -11.30
C LEU A 86 19.69 -23.01 -12.20
N GLU A 87 20.20 -23.73 -13.16
CA GLU A 87 21.19 -23.26 -14.14
C GLU A 87 20.60 -22.22 -15.11
N GLY A 88 19.30 -22.33 -15.41
CA GLY A 88 18.57 -21.34 -16.23
C GLY A 88 18.22 -20.04 -15.54
N LEU A 89 18.43 -19.92 -14.22
CA LEU A 89 18.07 -18.72 -13.47
C LEU A 89 19.04 -17.57 -13.71
N THR A 90 18.51 -16.42 -14.07
CA THR A 90 19.26 -15.15 -14.06
C THR A 90 19.02 -14.43 -12.73
N LEU A 91 19.93 -14.64 -11.79
CA LEU A 91 19.80 -14.08 -10.45
C LEU A 91 20.06 -12.58 -10.43
N ARG A 92 19.30 -11.89 -9.58
CA ARG A 92 19.46 -10.48 -9.30
C ARG A 92 19.46 -10.23 -7.78
N ARG A 93 20.00 -9.08 -7.39
CA ARG A 93 19.92 -8.66 -5.99
C ARG A 93 18.46 -8.58 -5.56
N GLY A 94 18.15 -9.13 -4.39
CA GLY A 94 16.77 -9.16 -3.85
C GLY A 94 15.98 -10.41 -4.23
N ASP A 95 16.54 -11.35 -5.00
CA ASP A 95 15.91 -12.63 -5.24
C ASP A 95 15.79 -13.44 -3.96
N ARG A 96 14.64 -14.03 -3.76
CA ARG A 96 14.30 -14.85 -2.60
C ARG A 96 13.89 -16.22 -3.06
N PHE A 97 14.36 -17.22 -2.33
CA PHE A 97 14.08 -18.61 -2.58
C PHE A 97 13.16 -19.13 -1.50
N LEU A 98 12.04 -19.70 -1.90
CA LEU A 98 11.01 -20.21 -1.02
C LEU A 98 10.72 -21.65 -1.41
N VAL A 99 10.58 -22.54 -0.44
CA VAL A 99 10.15 -23.94 -0.69
C VAL A 99 8.75 -24.10 -0.08
N ASP A 100 7.78 -24.25 -0.95
CA ASP A 100 6.40 -24.58 -0.58
C ASP A 100 6.25 -26.10 -0.45
N THR A 101 5.90 -26.55 0.70
CA THR A 101 5.68 -27.97 1.01
C THR A 101 4.20 -28.34 1.13
N GLY A 102 3.30 -27.43 0.75
CA GLY A 102 1.86 -27.62 0.84
C GLY A 102 1.29 -27.25 2.21
N ASP A 103 0.06 -27.65 2.46
CA ASP A 103 -0.78 -27.17 3.56
C ASP A 103 -0.47 -27.81 4.93
N THR A 104 0.66 -28.48 5.07
CA THR A 104 1.00 -29.22 6.32
C THR A 104 1.44 -28.32 7.48
N GLY A 105 1.37 -26.99 7.33
CA GLY A 105 1.74 -26.04 8.39
C GLY A 105 3.20 -26.08 8.83
N GLY A 106 4.07 -26.76 8.05
CA GLY A 106 5.49 -26.91 8.38
C GLY A 106 5.80 -27.90 9.51
N LEU A 107 4.80 -28.59 10.04
CA LEU A 107 4.96 -29.54 11.16
C LEU A 107 5.18 -30.97 10.68
N ASP A 108 4.93 -31.28 9.41
CA ASP A 108 5.16 -32.61 8.84
C ASP A 108 6.65 -32.87 8.66
N PRO A 109 7.23 -33.89 9.31
CA PRO A 109 8.64 -34.23 9.19
C PRO A 109 9.05 -34.58 7.75
N LEU A 110 8.17 -35.20 6.97
CA LEU A 110 8.45 -35.53 5.58
C LEU A 110 8.52 -34.27 4.70
N ALA A 111 7.61 -33.33 4.92
CA ALA A 111 7.64 -32.03 4.25
C ALA A 111 8.92 -31.25 4.55
N GLN A 112 9.35 -31.24 5.80
CA GLN A 112 10.63 -30.64 6.22
C GLN A 112 11.84 -31.34 5.57
N ALA A 113 11.86 -32.65 5.53
CA ALA A 113 12.92 -33.42 4.90
C ALA A 113 13.00 -33.14 3.38
N ARG A 114 11.87 -33.01 2.69
CA ARG A 114 11.80 -32.62 1.28
C ARG A 114 12.31 -31.20 1.05
N ALA A 115 11.90 -30.25 1.87
CA ALA A 115 12.40 -28.87 1.81
C ALA A 115 13.91 -28.80 2.03
N THR A 116 14.42 -29.60 2.98
CA THR A 116 15.85 -29.71 3.25
C THR A 116 16.61 -30.26 2.05
N THR A 117 16.09 -31.28 1.37
CA THR A 117 16.69 -31.87 0.18
C THR A 117 16.79 -30.85 -0.97
N ILE A 118 15.71 -30.08 -1.20
CA ILE A 118 15.71 -29.00 -2.20
C ILE A 118 16.71 -27.91 -1.82
N SER A 119 16.71 -27.46 -0.56
CA SER A 119 17.63 -26.43 -0.07
C SER A 119 19.08 -26.84 -0.16
N GLN A 120 19.42 -28.10 0.13
CA GLN A 120 20.75 -28.63 -0.05
C GLN A 120 21.16 -28.63 -1.52
N ARG A 121 20.26 -28.99 -2.45
CA ARG A 121 20.52 -28.91 -3.87
C ARG A 121 20.74 -27.48 -4.34
N LEU A 122 19.91 -26.57 -3.90
CA LEU A 122 20.05 -25.13 -4.16
C LEU A 122 21.42 -24.61 -3.77
N ARG A 123 21.88 -24.90 -2.55
CA ARG A 123 23.21 -24.45 -2.06
C ARG A 123 24.38 -25.00 -2.86
N ARG A 124 24.24 -26.15 -3.51
CA ARG A 124 25.29 -26.69 -4.39
C ARG A 124 25.45 -25.90 -5.67
N HIS A 125 24.34 -25.44 -6.24
CA HIS A 125 24.33 -24.63 -7.47
C HIS A 125 24.56 -23.13 -7.16
N LEU A 126 24.07 -22.67 -6.03
CA LEU A 126 24.05 -21.26 -5.63
C LEU A 126 24.61 -21.11 -4.20
N PRO A 127 25.94 -21.16 -4.01
CA PRO A 127 26.55 -21.01 -2.69
C PRO A 127 26.18 -19.67 -2.05
N GLY A 128 25.80 -19.71 -0.76
CA GLY A 128 25.39 -18.53 -0.02
C GLY A 128 23.91 -18.15 -0.17
N VAL A 129 23.14 -18.93 -0.90
CA VAL A 129 21.69 -18.77 -1.00
C VAL A 129 20.98 -19.76 -0.10
N ASP A 130 20.06 -19.25 0.72
CA ASP A 130 19.17 -20.05 1.55
C ASP A 130 17.73 -19.91 1.10
N ALA A 131 17.02 -21.05 1.11
CA ALA A 131 15.59 -21.09 0.86
C ALA A 131 14.81 -21.07 2.19
N LEU A 132 13.77 -20.26 2.26
CA LEU A 132 12.83 -20.24 3.37
C LEU A 132 11.70 -21.23 3.08
N MET A 133 11.40 -22.08 4.05
CA MET A 133 10.24 -22.96 3.96
C MET A 133 8.97 -22.16 4.28
N TYR A 134 7.91 -22.37 3.50
CA TYR A 134 6.60 -21.79 3.76
C TYR A 134 5.48 -22.75 3.33
N SER A 135 4.29 -22.53 3.86
CA SER A 135 3.07 -23.23 3.50
C SER A 135 2.20 -22.33 2.63
N GLY A 136 2.28 -22.50 1.32
CA GLY A 136 1.52 -21.69 0.36
C GLY A 136 0.35 -22.42 -0.30
N GLY A 137 0.18 -23.71 0.00
CA GLY A 137 -0.87 -24.56 -0.58
C GLY A 137 -0.73 -24.83 -2.07
N GLY A 138 0.38 -24.41 -2.69
CA GLY A 138 0.61 -24.56 -4.12
C GLY A 138 1.56 -25.71 -4.50
N ALA A 139 2.04 -26.48 -3.53
CA ALA A 139 2.87 -27.64 -3.80
C ALA A 139 2.03 -28.77 -4.41
N PRO A 140 2.59 -29.53 -5.37
CA PRO A 140 1.91 -30.70 -5.94
C PRO A 140 1.73 -31.79 -4.89
N ALA A 141 0.69 -32.61 -5.08
CA ALA A 141 0.46 -33.74 -4.18
C ALA A 141 1.69 -34.66 -4.19
N GLY A 142 2.21 -34.97 -3.01
CA GLY A 142 3.42 -35.80 -2.86
C GLY A 142 4.73 -35.11 -3.23
N GLY A 143 4.72 -33.79 -3.47
CA GLY A 143 5.88 -33.04 -3.89
C GLY A 143 6.15 -31.80 -3.01
N ALA A 144 6.98 -30.94 -3.54
CA ALA A 144 7.23 -29.58 -3.05
C ALA A 144 7.40 -28.65 -4.26
N ARG A 145 7.30 -27.36 -4.06
CA ARG A 145 7.50 -26.36 -5.11
C ARG A 145 8.60 -25.38 -4.69
N LEU A 146 9.64 -25.27 -5.51
CA LEU A 146 10.63 -24.22 -5.35
C LEU A 146 10.12 -22.96 -6.04
N VAL A 147 10.01 -21.90 -5.31
CA VAL A 147 9.60 -20.58 -5.81
C VAL A 147 10.79 -19.63 -5.71
N VAL A 148 11.15 -19.04 -6.84
CA VAL A 148 12.19 -18.01 -6.92
C VAL A 148 11.53 -16.71 -7.33
N GLY A 149 11.60 -15.72 -6.48
CA GLY A 149 10.89 -14.47 -6.74
C GLY A 149 11.56 -13.26 -6.12
N ARG A 150 11.07 -12.11 -6.56
CA ARG A 150 11.52 -10.80 -6.08
C ARG A 150 10.37 -9.80 -6.02
N TYR A 151 10.54 -8.80 -5.20
CA TYR A 151 9.71 -7.61 -5.29
C TYR A 151 10.22 -6.68 -6.39
N VAL A 152 9.31 -6.13 -7.18
CA VAL A 152 9.59 -5.18 -8.25
C VAL A 152 8.82 -3.89 -7.97
N ALA A 153 9.53 -2.77 -7.94
CA ALA A 153 8.90 -1.45 -7.87
C ALA A 153 8.37 -1.08 -9.25
N VAL A 154 7.08 -0.80 -9.33
CA VAL A 154 6.42 -0.33 -10.55
C VAL A 154 6.19 1.17 -10.39
N PRO A 155 6.84 2.00 -11.21
CA PRO A 155 6.62 3.43 -11.15
C PRO A 155 5.17 3.77 -11.48
N PRO A 156 4.63 4.87 -10.94
CA PRO A 156 3.31 5.34 -11.29
C PRO A 156 3.26 5.73 -12.76
N ASN A 157 2.05 5.77 -13.33
CA ASN A 157 1.86 6.26 -14.70
C ASN A 157 2.14 7.77 -14.76
N CYS A 158 3.34 8.12 -15.16
CA CYS A 158 3.91 9.48 -15.21
C CYS A 158 4.60 9.74 -16.56
N PRO A 159 4.58 11.00 -17.06
CA PRO A 159 3.95 12.18 -16.49
C PRO A 159 2.42 12.18 -16.64
N ASN A 160 1.73 12.94 -15.77
CA ASN A 160 0.29 13.11 -15.87
C ASN A 160 -0.08 14.60 -15.97
N TRP A 161 -0.39 15.05 -17.16
CA TRP A 161 -0.78 16.42 -17.48
C TRP A 161 -2.29 16.55 -17.74
N SER A 162 -3.10 15.67 -17.15
CA SER A 162 -4.55 15.67 -17.35
C SER A 162 -5.24 16.93 -16.81
N ARG A 163 -4.61 17.63 -15.87
CA ARG A 163 -5.10 18.90 -15.31
C ARG A 163 -4.15 20.03 -15.71
N PRO A 164 -4.64 21.08 -16.37
CA PRO A 164 -3.80 22.24 -16.71
C PRO A 164 -3.46 23.03 -15.44
N SER A 165 -2.18 23.36 -15.27
CA SER A 165 -1.68 24.09 -14.10
C SER A 165 -2.22 25.53 -13.97
N GLY A 166 -2.64 26.15 -15.09
CA GLY A 166 -3.14 27.53 -15.11
C GLY A 166 -4.59 27.70 -14.64
N ALA A 167 -5.36 26.65 -14.42
CA ALA A 167 -6.76 26.68 -14.01
C ALA A 167 -6.97 25.91 -12.72
N ASN A 168 -6.40 26.42 -11.62
CA ASN A 168 -6.51 25.78 -10.30
C ASN A 168 -6.99 26.78 -9.22
N PRO A 169 -8.22 27.32 -9.33
CA PRO A 169 -8.74 28.29 -8.37
C PRO A 169 -8.92 27.71 -6.96
N GLY A 170 -9.06 26.40 -6.83
CA GLY A 170 -9.18 25.69 -5.56
C GLY A 170 -7.85 25.33 -4.91
N ASN A 171 -6.70 25.70 -5.51
CA ASN A 171 -5.35 25.34 -5.05
C ASN A 171 -5.21 23.84 -4.75
N ILE A 172 -5.81 23.01 -5.60
CA ILE A 172 -5.73 21.54 -5.50
C ILE A 172 -4.38 21.09 -6.05
N THR A 173 -3.81 20.04 -5.48
CA THR A 173 -2.55 19.46 -5.96
C THR A 173 -2.60 19.14 -7.45
N ASP A 174 -1.60 19.56 -8.20
CA ASP A 174 -1.46 19.30 -9.64
C ASP A 174 -1.45 17.80 -9.94
N SER A 175 -2.02 17.39 -11.07
CA SER A 175 -2.06 15.98 -11.47
C SER A 175 -0.69 15.35 -11.67
N ASN A 176 0.32 16.17 -11.98
CA ASN A 176 1.71 15.72 -12.15
C ASN A 176 2.56 15.84 -10.87
N PHE A 177 1.98 16.32 -9.77
CA PHE A 177 2.70 16.48 -8.51
C PHE A 177 3.25 15.15 -8.01
N GLY A 178 4.53 15.13 -7.64
CA GLY A 178 5.20 13.93 -7.13
C GLY A 178 5.62 12.91 -8.20
N CYS A 179 5.24 13.09 -9.48
CA CYS A 179 5.59 12.15 -10.54
C CYS A 179 7.09 11.90 -10.66
N SER A 180 7.91 12.94 -10.73
CA SER A 180 9.36 12.80 -10.86
C SER A 180 9.99 12.14 -9.62
N ALA A 181 9.56 12.54 -8.43
CA ALA A 181 10.05 11.96 -7.19
C ALA A 181 9.71 10.46 -7.08
N ALA A 182 8.46 10.08 -7.37
CA ALA A 182 8.04 8.68 -7.32
C ALA A 182 8.74 7.83 -8.39
N THR A 183 8.87 8.35 -9.62
CA THR A 183 9.58 7.65 -10.69
C THR A 183 11.06 7.46 -10.33
N ASN A 184 11.74 8.52 -9.88
CA ASN A 184 13.15 8.43 -9.49
C ASN A 184 13.33 7.44 -8.32
N LEU A 185 12.49 7.52 -7.29
CA LEU A 185 12.57 6.58 -6.17
C LEU A 185 12.36 5.13 -6.63
N SER A 186 11.40 4.87 -7.52
CA SER A 186 11.13 3.52 -8.03
C SER A 186 12.31 2.92 -8.82
N LEU A 187 13.08 3.78 -9.50
CA LEU A 187 14.24 3.38 -10.29
C LEU A 187 15.53 3.26 -9.44
N MET A 188 15.62 4.00 -8.34
CA MET A 188 16.82 4.06 -7.50
C MET A 188 16.78 3.09 -6.32
N ILE A 189 15.62 2.58 -5.94
CA ILE A 189 15.52 1.70 -4.79
C ILE A 189 16.26 0.39 -5.01
N ALA A 190 17.16 0.06 -4.07
CA ALA A 190 18.02 -1.11 -4.19
C ALA A 190 17.27 -2.42 -3.93
N ASP A 191 16.33 -2.41 -2.99
CA ASP A 191 15.46 -3.55 -2.69
C ASP A 191 14.00 -3.05 -2.53
N PRO A 192 13.14 -3.26 -3.53
CA PRO A 192 11.74 -2.85 -3.46
C PRO A 192 10.95 -3.45 -2.29
N ALA A 193 11.43 -4.55 -1.68
CA ALA A 193 10.81 -5.11 -0.49
C ALA A 193 10.81 -4.12 0.69
N ASP A 194 11.76 -3.19 0.73
CA ASP A 194 11.85 -2.16 1.79
C ASP A 194 10.65 -1.20 1.77
N LEU A 195 9.96 -1.07 0.63
CA LEU A 195 8.70 -0.30 0.52
C LEU A 195 7.49 -1.06 1.08
N VAL A 196 7.58 -2.38 1.18
CA VAL A 196 6.51 -3.21 1.74
C VAL A 196 6.72 -3.41 3.24
N ARG A 197 7.96 -3.63 3.62
CA ARG A 197 8.35 -3.90 5.01
C ARG A 197 9.77 -3.41 5.24
N GLY A 198 9.94 -2.52 6.22
CA GLY A 198 11.26 -2.05 6.63
C GLY A 198 12.16 -3.22 7.08
N ARG A 199 13.45 -3.01 6.97
CA ARG A 199 14.45 -3.96 7.48
C ARG A 199 14.50 -3.91 9.00
N SER A 200 14.80 -5.05 9.62
CA SER A 200 15.21 -5.05 11.01
C SER A 200 16.53 -4.28 11.15
N LEU A 201 16.56 -3.36 12.09
CA LEU A 201 17.83 -2.69 12.41
C LEU A 201 18.79 -3.69 13.01
N ALA A 202 20.05 -3.63 12.60
CA ALA A 202 21.12 -4.31 13.31
C ALA A 202 21.22 -3.75 14.75
N PRO A 203 21.69 -4.54 15.72
CA PRO A 203 21.97 -4.02 17.05
C PRO A 203 22.80 -2.73 16.95
N GLY A 204 22.34 -1.68 17.63
CA GLY A 204 23.05 -0.40 17.62
C GLY A 204 24.44 -0.55 18.25
N ASP A 205 25.46 0.12 17.66
CA ASP A 205 26.74 0.25 18.30
C ASP A 205 26.60 1.16 19.52
N GLY A 206 26.61 0.55 20.72
CA GLY A 206 26.44 1.25 21.98
C GLY A 206 27.55 2.31 22.23
N GLN A 207 28.75 2.10 21.71
CA GLN A 207 29.85 3.05 21.82
C GLN A 207 29.60 4.29 20.93
N ALA A 208 29.20 4.10 19.68
CA ALA A 208 28.85 5.20 18.78
C ALA A 208 27.68 6.02 19.31
N LEU A 209 26.64 5.35 19.83
CA LEU A 209 25.48 6.02 20.44
C LEU A 209 25.85 6.82 21.68
N SER A 210 26.70 6.27 22.57
CA SER A 210 27.16 6.99 23.78
C SER A 210 27.99 8.22 23.45
N LEU A 211 28.87 8.14 22.45
CA LEU A 211 29.63 9.28 21.95
C LEU A 211 28.73 10.35 21.33
N GLY A 212 27.69 9.98 20.62
CA GLY A 212 26.70 10.89 20.09
C GLY A 212 26.00 11.69 21.22
N ILE A 213 25.57 11.00 22.26
CA ILE A 213 24.95 11.64 23.45
C ILE A 213 25.92 12.57 24.17
N GLN A 214 27.20 12.15 24.33
CA GLN A 214 28.21 12.99 24.96
C GLN A 214 28.48 14.27 24.17
N ARG A 215 28.61 14.19 22.83
CA ARG A 215 28.76 15.35 21.95
C ARG A 215 27.57 16.31 22.06
N TYR A 216 26.34 15.77 22.02
CA TYR A 216 25.15 16.58 22.20
C TYR A 216 25.15 17.33 23.54
N ARG A 217 25.45 16.63 24.65
CA ARG A 217 25.49 17.25 25.99
C ARG A 217 26.62 18.28 26.13
N ALA A 218 27.72 18.10 25.41
CA ALA A 218 28.83 19.03 25.35
C ALA A 218 28.62 20.18 24.34
N ASN A 219 27.45 20.27 23.72
CA ASN A 219 27.13 21.26 22.69
C ASN A 219 28.14 21.27 21.51
N LYS A 220 28.71 20.10 21.18
CA LYS A 220 29.64 19.87 20.07
C LYS A 220 28.89 19.08 19.00
N VAL A 221 28.09 19.77 18.20
CA VAL A 221 27.37 19.17 17.06
C VAL A 221 28.16 19.38 15.79
#